data_286620a6eb5c8370af7da8b1597b9c7d
#
_entry.id   286620a6eb5c8370af7da8b1597b9c7d
#
_cell.length_a   1.000
_cell.length_b   1.000
_cell.length_c   1.000
_cell.angle_alpha   90.00
_cell.angle_beta   90.00
_cell.angle_gamma   90.00
#
_symmetry.space_group_name_H-M   'P 1'
#
loop_
_entity.id
_entity.type
_entity.pdbx_description
1 polymer ?
#
loop_
_entity_poly.entity_id
_entity_poly.type
_entity_poly.pdbx_seq_one_letter_code
_entity_poly.pdbx_strand_id
1 'polypeptide(L)'
;MSEAQPAKEGLAPKADPAWQHLPGVVAAQRRTLILLSAAQVLGGIGFGAGLSVGILLATQVTRSEGWAGVARTSTTVVAALVAVPLAVLAARFGRRVSLGLAWALATTGSVALVAAAELAGSNRVLASTLLIFGLGISGTGSAASLQSRYAATDLAAPEHRSRQLSLIVWATTVGTVLGPNLGAPGEALADSIGLAPMAGPFVIATAMQALATVVILLLRPDPLLLAGTYTQVDPHAPKSGTRAAMGRAWRIGGARFALVAMCAAHTVMVGVMTMTPVHMDHHGASITVVGLTISIHVLGMFAFSPLVGIAADRYGRLPLIAAGGGTLLAATLVAGLAGASMGWVTAGLFLLGVGWSLVLVPASTLLTESVSAADRTRVQGGSDAAMNVSAAIGAAGSGPLLGLIGFGGLNALSAAIVLAAVPLLLSARRLRPAARPT
;
A
#
# COMPACT_ATOMS: atom_id res chain seq x y z
N MET A 1 16.21 67.41 -8.43
CA MET A 1 16.26 66.33 -7.44
C MET A 1 14.90 65.67 -7.44
N SER A 2 14.80 64.54 -8.16
CA SER A 2 13.56 63.78 -8.29
C SER A 2 13.76 62.55 -7.38
N GLU A 3 12.98 62.47 -6.29
CA GLU A 3 12.93 61.31 -5.41
C GLU A 3 12.28 60.09 -6.17
N ALA A 4 13.09 59.07 -6.41
CA ALA A 4 12.60 57.78 -6.88
C ALA A 4 11.84 57.09 -5.73
N GLN A 5 10.53 56.94 -5.89
CA GLN A 5 9.73 56.06 -5.01
C GLN A 5 10.25 54.62 -5.09
N PRO A 6 10.48 53.94 -3.96
CA PRO A 6 10.82 52.52 -3.97
C PRO A 6 9.61 51.70 -4.51
N ALA A 7 9.89 50.82 -5.49
CA ALA A 7 8.94 49.88 -6.02
C ALA A 7 8.32 49.09 -4.88
N LYS A 8 6.98 49.08 -4.78
CA LYS A 8 6.25 48.20 -3.88
C LYS A 8 6.59 46.77 -4.27
N GLU A 9 7.40 46.09 -3.44
CA GLU A 9 7.52 44.66 -3.47
C GLU A 9 6.11 44.05 -3.42
N GLY A 10 5.69 43.48 -4.53
CA GLY A 10 4.43 42.75 -4.62
C GLY A 10 4.49 41.56 -3.66
N LEU A 11 3.90 41.71 -2.48
CA LEU A 11 3.59 40.57 -1.62
C LEU A 11 2.77 39.60 -2.47
N ALA A 12 3.37 38.44 -2.77
CA ALA A 12 2.65 37.34 -3.36
C ALA A 12 1.40 37.05 -2.50
N PRO A 13 0.21 36.92 -3.09
CA PRO A 13 -1.02 36.71 -2.35
C PRO A 13 -0.84 35.49 -1.40
N LYS A 14 -1.07 35.69 -0.11
CA LYS A 14 -1.07 34.59 0.86
C LYS A 14 -2.04 33.53 0.37
N ALA A 15 -1.58 32.26 0.27
CA ALA A 15 -2.46 31.14 -0.07
C ALA A 15 -3.68 31.19 0.85
N ASP A 16 -4.88 31.20 0.27
CA ASP A 16 -6.13 31.16 1.03
C ASP A 16 -6.15 29.84 1.83
N PRO A 17 -6.15 29.87 3.18
CA PRO A 17 -6.14 28.64 4.00
C PRO A 17 -7.41 27.81 3.83
N ALA A 18 -8.44 28.34 3.20
CA ALA A 18 -9.74 27.71 2.99
C ALA A 18 -9.97 27.20 1.56
N TRP A 19 -8.96 27.18 0.68
CA TRP A 19 -9.14 26.78 -0.73
C TRP A 19 -9.75 25.37 -0.89
N GLN A 20 -9.53 24.45 0.06
CA GLN A 20 -10.10 23.11 0.02
C GLN A 20 -11.63 23.10 0.15
N HIS A 21 -12.22 24.19 0.68
CA HIS A 21 -13.68 24.32 0.84
C HIS A 21 -14.34 25.01 -0.36
N LEU A 22 -13.58 25.46 -1.36
CA LEU A 22 -14.15 26.02 -2.59
C LEU A 22 -15.02 24.99 -3.30
N PRO A 23 -16.24 25.33 -3.76
CA PRO A 23 -17.16 24.37 -4.37
C PRO A 23 -16.57 23.56 -5.51
N GLY A 24 -15.74 24.19 -6.36
CA GLY A 24 -15.04 23.51 -7.47
C GLY A 24 -14.01 22.48 -6.99
N VAL A 25 -13.30 22.76 -5.89
CA VAL A 25 -12.32 21.83 -5.29
C VAL A 25 -13.04 20.68 -4.63
N VAL A 26 -14.14 20.93 -3.90
CA VAL A 26 -14.95 19.88 -3.27
C VAL A 26 -15.53 18.92 -4.34
N ALA A 27 -16.03 19.46 -5.45
CA ALA A 27 -16.53 18.66 -6.57
C ALA A 27 -15.42 17.82 -7.22
N ALA A 28 -14.23 18.41 -7.44
CA ALA A 28 -13.07 17.73 -7.96
C ALA A 28 -12.60 16.61 -7.01
N GLN A 29 -12.57 16.86 -5.69
CA GLN A 29 -12.21 15.87 -4.68
C GLN A 29 -13.21 14.70 -4.65
N ARG A 30 -14.51 14.96 -4.69
CA ARG A 30 -15.52 13.89 -4.76
C ARG A 30 -15.31 13.00 -5.99
N ARG A 31 -15.09 13.61 -7.16
CA ARG A 31 -14.79 12.87 -8.39
C ARG A 31 -13.50 12.06 -8.27
N THR A 32 -12.45 12.63 -7.70
CA THR A 32 -11.17 11.97 -7.43
C THR A 32 -11.38 10.71 -6.58
N LEU A 33 -12.11 10.81 -5.47
CA LEU A 33 -12.38 9.67 -4.59
C LEU A 33 -13.17 8.56 -5.29
N ILE A 34 -14.18 8.90 -6.09
CA ILE A 34 -14.97 7.92 -6.85
C ILE A 34 -14.07 7.17 -7.84
N LEU A 35 -13.27 7.89 -8.64
CA LEU A 35 -12.40 7.29 -9.65
C LEU A 35 -11.27 6.46 -9.03
N LEU A 36 -10.64 6.96 -7.96
CA LEU A 36 -9.62 6.20 -7.24
C LEU A 36 -10.20 4.94 -6.60
N SER A 37 -11.38 5.02 -5.96
CA SER A 37 -12.03 3.84 -5.36
C SER A 37 -12.42 2.81 -6.41
N ALA A 38 -12.98 3.24 -7.55
CA ALA A 38 -13.31 2.33 -8.65
C ALA A 38 -12.05 1.65 -9.22
N ALA A 39 -11.00 2.42 -9.48
CA ALA A 39 -9.73 1.86 -9.96
C ALA A 39 -9.09 0.92 -8.94
N GLN A 40 -9.23 1.21 -7.64
CA GLN A 40 -8.71 0.38 -6.56
C GLN A 40 -9.43 -0.98 -6.48
N VAL A 41 -10.75 -0.99 -6.63
CA VAL A 41 -11.55 -2.23 -6.69
C VAL A 41 -11.15 -3.05 -7.92
N LEU A 42 -11.19 -2.43 -9.11
CA LEU A 42 -10.88 -3.10 -10.37
C LEU A 42 -9.44 -3.65 -10.40
N GLY A 43 -8.48 -2.80 -10.08
CA GLY A 43 -7.06 -3.19 -10.05
C GLY A 43 -6.77 -4.22 -8.96
N GLY A 44 -7.45 -4.11 -7.81
CA GLY A 44 -7.33 -5.07 -6.70
C GLY A 44 -7.83 -6.46 -7.04
N ILE A 45 -8.90 -6.59 -7.84
CA ILE A 45 -9.38 -7.88 -8.35
C ILE A 45 -8.28 -8.55 -9.18
N GLY A 46 -7.68 -7.81 -10.13
CA GLY A 46 -6.59 -8.34 -10.95
C GLY A 46 -5.34 -8.70 -10.15
N PHE A 47 -4.96 -7.86 -9.18
CA PHE A 47 -3.82 -8.13 -8.31
C PHE A 47 -4.05 -9.36 -7.42
N GLY A 48 -5.26 -9.52 -6.87
CA GLY A 48 -5.62 -10.67 -6.04
C GLY A 48 -5.56 -12.01 -6.79
N ALA A 49 -5.92 -12.04 -8.08
CA ALA A 49 -5.74 -13.22 -8.92
C ALA A 49 -4.27 -13.63 -9.05
N GLY A 50 -3.37 -12.64 -9.23
CA GLY A 50 -1.92 -12.88 -9.28
C GLY A 50 -1.35 -13.47 -7.99
N LEU A 51 -1.89 -13.08 -6.84
CA LEU A 51 -1.42 -13.57 -5.53
C LEU A 51 -1.79 -15.02 -5.26
N SER A 52 -2.95 -15.50 -5.73
CA SER A 52 -3.44 -16.86 -5.49
C SER A 52 -3.14 -17.81 -6.65
N VAL A 53 -3.68 -17.50 -7.83
CA VAL A 53 -3.53 -18.36 -9.02
C VAL A 53 -2.11 -18.26 -9.58
N GLY A 54 -1.42 -17.12 -9.41
CA GLY A 54 -0.03 -16.95 -9.84
C GLY A 54 0.95 -17.90 -9.16
N ILE A 55 0.72 -18.24 -7.89
CA ILE A 55 1.56 -19.23 -7.18
C ILE A 55 1.29 -20.63 -7.73
N LEU A 56 0.04 -20.99 -7.99
CA LEU A 56 -0.32 -22.28 -8.58
C LEU A 56 0.28 -22.43 -9.99
N LEU A 57 0.17 -21.40 -10.82
CA LEU A 57 0.81 -21.38 -12.14
C LEU A 57 2.33 -21.49 -12.00
N ALA A 58 2.94 -20.85 -11.01
CA ALA A 58 4.38 -20.92 -10.78
C ALA A 58 4.83 -22.35 -10.45
N THR A 59 4.13 -23.06 -9.56
CA THR A 59 4.45 -24.45 -9.23
C THR A 59 4.26 -25.39 -10.42
N GLN A 60 3.21 -25.19 -11.21
CA GLN A 60 2.93 -25.99 -12.41
C GLN A 60 4.00 -25.77 -13.51
N VAL A 61 4.33 -24.52 -13.81
CA VAL A 61 5.28 -24.17 -14.88
C VAL A 61 6.71 -24.53 -14.49
N THR A 62 7.13 -24.21 -13.28
CA THR A 62 8.52 -24.40 -12.84
C THR A 62 8.78 -25.79 -12.25
N ARG A 63 7.75 -26.49 -11.80
CA ARG A 63 7.82 -27.76 -11.03
C ARG A 63 8.76 -27.63 -9.81
N SER A 64 8.81 -26.46 -9.19
CA SER A 64 9.68 -26.16 -8.07
C SER A 64 9.03 -25.14 -7.14
N GLU A 65 8.90 -25.48 -5.86
CA GLU A 65 8.39 -24.57 -4.82
C GLU A 65 9.32 -23.36 -4.61
N GLY A 66 10.63 -23.56 -4.76
CA GLY A 66 11.62 -22.49 -4.64
C GLY A 66 11.39 -21.38 -5.69
N TRP A 67 11.10 -21.74 -6.93
CA TRP A 67 10.79 -20.78 -7.99
C TRP A 67 9.44 -20.07 -7.76
N ALA A 68 8.44 -20.75 -7.18
CA ALA A 68 7.20 -20.10 -6.78
C ALA A 68 7.43 -18.99 -5.73
N GLY A 69 8.34 -19.22 -4.79
CA GLY A 69 8.79 -18.20 -3.84
C GLY A 69 9.48 -17.01 -4.51
N VAL A 70 10.38 -17.28 -5.47
CA VAL A 70 11.04 -16.23 -6.27
C VAL A 70 10.03 -15.40 -7.05
N ALA A 71 9.08 -16.05 -7.70
CA ALA A 71 8.02 -15.40 -8.46
C ALA A 71 7.16 -14.47 -7.58
N ARG A 72 6.80 -14.90 -6.36
CA ARG A 72 6.09 -14.05 -5.40
C ARG A 72 6.95 -12.87 -4.92
N THR A 73 8.22 -13.11 -4.61
CA THR A 73 9.14 -12.07 -4.15
C THR A 73 9.36 -11.01 -5.22
N SER A 74 9.38 -11.39 -6.51
CA SER A 74 9.57 -10.45 -7.63
C SER A 74 8.51 -9.33 -7.63
N THR A 75 7.25 -9.64 -7.29
CA THR A 75 6.17 -8.65 -7.17
C THR A 75 6.51 -7.56 -6.13
N THR A 76 6.97 -7.96 -4.95
CA THR A 76 7.31 -7.02 -3.86
C THR A 76 8.56 -6.20 -4.20
N VAL A 77 9.56 -6.83 -4.81
CA VAL A 77 10.80 -6.16 -5.25
C VAL A 77 10.49 -5.10 -6.31
N VAL A 78 9.69 -5.44 -7.32
CA VAL A 78 9.31 -4.46 -8.35
C VAL A 78 8.46 -3.34 -7.75
N ALA A 79 7.51 -3.65 -6.85
CA ALA A 79 6.73 -2.62 -6.15
C ALA A 79 7.64 -1.63 -5.40
N ALA A 80 8.68 -2.12 -4.72
CA ALA A 80 9.66 -1.26 -4.04
C ALA A 80 10.47 -0.41 -5.02
N LEU A 81 10.96 -1.01 -6.11
CA LEU A 81 11.79 -0.34 -7.12
C LEU A 81 11.02 0.77 -7.85
N VAL A 82 9.73 0.56 -8.16
CA VAL A 82 8.93 1.53 -8.92
C VAL A 82 8.29 2.61 -8.05
N ALA A 83 8.22 2.43 -6.73
CA ALA A 83 7.56 3.38 -5.82
C ALA A 83 8.15 4.80 -5.94
N VAL A 84 9.47 4.92 -5.96
CA VAL A 84 10.16 6.22 -6.12
C VAL A 84 10.01 6.80 -7.53
N PRO A 85 10.28 6.07 -8.62
CA PRO A 85 10.02 6.55 -9.98
C PRO A 85 8.58 7.03 -10.20
N LEU A 86 7.58 6.28 -9.73
CA LEU A 86 6.18 6.68 -9.84
C LEU A 86 5.87 7.96 -9.06
N ALA A 87 6.46 8.12 -7.87
CA ALA A 87 6.29 9.36 -7.10
C ALA A 87 6.96 10.57 -7.78
N VAL A 88 8.12 10.39 -8.40
CA VAL A 88 8.79 11.44 -9.21
C VAL A 88 7.93 11.77 -10.44
N LEU A 89 7.36 10.77 -11.10
CA LEU A 89 6.47 10.95 -12.23
C LEU A 89 5.20 11.71 -11.81
N ALA A 90 4.60 11.35 -10.66
CA ALA A 90 3.46 12.06 -10.09
C ALA A 90 3.79 13.53 -9.80
N ALA A 91 4.94 13.79 -9.18
CA ALA A 91 5.38 15.16 -8.88
C ALA A 91 5.59 16.03 -10.14
N ARG A 92 5.91 15.42 -11.30
CA ARG A 92 6.17 16.12 -12.54
C ARG A 92 4.95 16.23 -13.46
N PHE A 93 4.15 15.18 -13.56
CA PHE A 93 3.08 15.05 -14.55
C PHE A 93 1.70 14.78 -13.91
N GLY A 94 1.61 14.78 -12.59
CA GLY A 94 0.37 14.53 -11.85
C GLY A 94 0.08 13.06 -11.55
N ARG A 95 -0.96 12.83 -10.74
CA ARG A 95 -1.40 11.50 -10.31
C ARG A 95 -1.97 10.68 -11.46
N ARG A 96 -2.69 11.30 -12.36
CA ARG A 96 -3.29 10.63 -13.52
C ARG A 96 -2.26 9.90 -14.36
N VAL A 97 -1.14 10.54 -14.68
CA VAL A 97 -0.08 9.94 -15.50
C VAL A 97 0.65 8.84 -14.73
N SER A 98 1.01 9.11 -13.48
CA SER A 98 1.75 8.15 -12.65
C SER A 98 0.94 6.89 -12.36
N LEU A 99 -0.29 7.03 -11.87
CA LEU A 99 -1.15 5.88 -11.54
C LEU A 99 -1.63 5.17 -12.80
N GLY A 100 -1.93 5.92 -13.88
CA GLY A 100 -2.31 5.34 -15.17
C GLY A 100 -1.20 4.45 -15.76
N LEU A 101 0.05 4.94 -15.74
CA LEU A 101 1.20 4.14 -16.17
C LEU A 101 1.38 2.89 -15.31
N ALA A 102 1.24 3.02 -13.99
CA ALA A 102 1.42 1.89 -13.09
C ALA A 102 0.38 0.79 -13.30
N TRP A 103 -0.90 1.14 -13.51
CA TRP A 103 -1.95 0.17 -13.85
C TRP A 103 -1.79 -0.39 -15.27
N ALA A 104 -1.34 0.39 -16.24
CA ALA A 104 -1.04 -0.10 -17.59
C ALA A 104 0.11 -1.12 -17.59
N LEU A 105 1.17 -0.88 -16.82
CA LEU A 105 2.25 -1.83 -16.62
C LEU A 105 1.76 -3.11 -15.92
N ALA A 106 0.91 -2.98 -14.89
CA ALA A 106 0.29 -4.15 -14.25
C ALA A 106 -0.55 -4.97 -15.25
N THR A 107 -1.31 -4.30 -16.13
CA THR A 107 -2.04 -4.95 -17.23
C THR A 107 -1.10 -5.75 -18.14
N THR A 108 0.04 -5.16 -18.54
CA THR A 108 1.07 -5.86 -19.33
C THR A 108 1.61 -7.09 -18.60
N GLY A 109 1.80 -6.98 -17.27
CA GLY A 109 2.15 -8.13 -16.43
C GLY A 109 1.13 -9.25 -16.49
N SER A 110 -0.16 -8.93 -16.39
CA SER A 110 -1.24 -9.92 -16.47
C SER A 110 -1.34 -10.57 -17.86
N VAL A 111 -1.11 -9.81 -18.94
CA VAL A 111 -1.01 -10.37 -20.31
C VAL A 111 0.15 -11.38 -20.40
N ALA A 112 1.30 -11.06 -19.80
CA ALA A 112 2.43 -11.99 -19.78
C ALA A 112 2.10 -13.27 -18.99
N LEU A 113 1.26 -13.20 -17.94
CA LEU A 113 0.79 -14.37 -17.19
C LEU A 113 -0.17 -15.23 -18.01
N VAL A 114 -1.04 -14.64 -18.82
CA VAL A 114 -1.88 -15.37 -19.79
C VAL A 114 -0.97 -16.14 -20.76
N ALA A 115 0.01 -15.48 -21.37
CA ALA A 115 0.94 -16.11 -22.28
C ALA A 115 1.80 -17.20 -21.60
N ALA A 116 2.18 -17.01 -20.33
CA ALA A 116 2.89 -18.02 -19.55
C ALA A 116 2.05 -19.29 -19.35
N ALA A 117 0.75 -19.13 -19.05
CA ALA A 117 -0.18 -20.24 -18.88
C ALA A 117 -0.37 -21.02 -20.18
N GLU A 118 -0.54 -20.33 -21.32
CA GLU A 118 -0.67 -20.96 -22.65
C GLU A 118 0.58 -21.74 -23.05
N LEU A 119 1.75 -21.21 -22.74
CA LEU A 119 3.04 -21.81 -23.12
C LEU A 119 3.54 -22.88 -22.14
N ALA A 120 2.85 -23.11 -21.02
CA ALA A 120 3.28 -24.04 -19.98
C ALA A 120 3.53 -25.47 -20.46
N GLY A 121 2.74 -25.94 -21.46
CA GLY A 121 2.85 -27.27 -22.05
C GLY A 121 3.83 -27.37 -23.22
N SER A 122 4.09 -26.27 -23.94
CA SER A 122 4.85 -26.27 -25.20
C SER A 122 6.28 -25.72 -25.04
N ASN A 123 6.49 -24.66 -24.28
CA ASN A 123 7.81 -24.05 -24.07
C ASN A 123 7.98 -23.60 -22.62
N ARG A 124 8.48 -24.50 -21.80
CA ARG A 124 8.62 -24.28 -20.36
C ARG A 124 9.57 -23.14 -19.99
N VAL A 125 10.66 -22.96 -20.75
CA VAL A 125 11.65 -21.90 -20.48
C VAL A 125 10.99 -20.53 -20.70
N LEU A 126 10.32 -20.36 -21.83
CA LEU A 126 9.61 -19.10 -22.14
C LEU A 126 8.46 -18.87 -21.17
N ALA A 127 7.70 -19.90 -20.84
CA ALA A 127 6.61 -19.82 -19.85
C ALA A 127 7.13 -19.37 -18.48
N SER A 128 8.25 -19.93 -17.99
CA SER A 128 8.87 -19.53 -16.71
C SER A 128 9.37 -18.09 -16.76
N THR A 129 9.96 -17.67 -17.87
CA THR A 129 10.44 -16.28 -18.03
C THR A 129 9.28 -15.29 -18.03
N LEU A 130 8.21 -15.58 -18.79
CA LEU A 130 7.01 -14.75 -18.84
C LEU A 130 6.28 -14.72 -17.48
N LEU A 131 6.28 -15.81 -16.74
CA LEU A 131 5.72 -15.90 -15.40
C LEU A 131 6.44 -14.96 -14.43
N ILE A 132 7.77 -15.05 -14.34
CA ILE A 132 8.57 -14.21 -13.42
C ILE A 132 8.45 -12.74 -13.82
N PHE A 133 8.54 -12.44 -15.10
CA PHE A 133 8.34 -11.10 -15.64
C PHE A 133 6.93 -10.57 -15.33
N GLY A 134 5.90 -11.38 -15.63
CA GLY A 134 4.50 -11.01 -15.42
C GLY A 134 4.16 -10.73 -13.97
N LEU A 135 4.55 -11.63 -13.05
CA LEU A 135 4.39 -11.41 -11.60
C LEU A 135 5.21 -10.22 -11.10
N GLY A 136 6.44 -10.06 -11.58
CA GLY A 136 7.28 -8.91 -11.23
C GLY A 136 6.61 -7.60 -11.64
N ILE A 137 6.26 -7.44 -12.90
CA ILE A 137 5.62 -6.21 -13.42
C ILE A 137 4.24 -5.97 -12.78
N SER A 138 3.49 -7.01 -12.42
CA SER A 138 2.24 -6.85 -11.65
C SER A 138 2.45 -6.13 -10.30
N GLY A 139 3.67 -6.12 -9.77
CA GLY A 139 4.05 -5.33 -8.60
C GLY A 139 3.85 -3.82 -8.77
N THR A 140 3.81 -3.31 -10.02
CA THR A 140 3.46 -1.90 -10.29
C THR A 140 2.03 -1.58 -9.87
N GLY A 141 1.10 -2.54 -9.98
CA GLY A 141 -0.26 -2.41 -9.48
C GLY A 141 -0.32 -2.28 -7.95
N SER A 142 0.53 -3.02 -7.22
CA SER A 142 0.68 -2.85 -5.77
C SER A 142 1.19 -1.46 -5.42
N ALA A 143 2.19 -0.95 -6.13
CA ALA A 143 2.69 0.41 -5.94
C ALA A 143 1.63 1.47 -6.27
N ALA A 144 0.82 1.28 -7.34
CA ALA A 144 -0.29 2.16 -7.68
C ALA A 144 -1.35 2.18 -6.56
N SER A 145 -1.71 1.01 -6.03
CA SER A 145 -2.63 0.85 -4.90
C SER A 145 -2.15 1.64 -3.68
N LEU A 146 -0.89 1.49 -3.29
CA LEU A 146 -0.29 2.24 -2.18
C LEU A 146 -0.28 3.75 -2.42
N GLN A 147 0.07 4.21 -3.63
CA GLN A 147 0.10 5.65 -3.96
C GLN A 147 -1.30 6.26 -4.08
N SER A 148 -2.32 5.49 -4.46
CA SER A 148 -3.71 5.96 -4.57
C SER A 148 -4.25 6.51 -3.25
N ARG A 149 -3.83 5.94 -2.10
CA ARG A 149 -4.23 6.46 -0.78
C ARG A 149 -3.75 7.89 -0.54
N TYR A 150 -2.56 8.24 -1.05
CA TYR A 150 -2.04 9.59 -0.96
C TYR A 150 -2.73 10.55 -1.95
N ALA A 151 -3.03 10.09 -3.16
CA ALA A 151 -3.78 10.87 -4.13
C ALA A 151 -5.16 11.32 -3.59
N ALA A 152 -5.79 10.50 -2.76
CA ALA A 152 -7.02 10.84 -2.06
C ALA A 152 -6.88 12.02 -1.09
N THR A 153 -5.66 12.35 -0.65
CA THR A 153 -5.41 13.44 0.28
C THR A 153 -4.98 14.75 -0.39
N ASP A 154 -4.74 14.76 -1.69
CA ASP A 154 -4.14 15.91 -2.39
C ASP A 154 -5.06 17.15 -2.34
N LEU A 155 -6.38 16.98 -2.46
CA LEU A 155 -7.38 18.05 -2.37
C LEU A 155 -8.18 18.02 -1.04
N ALA A 156 -7.85 17.09 -0.14
CA ALA A 156 -8.59 16.88 1.09
C ALA A 156 -8.38 18.02 2.09
N ALA A 157 -9.46 18.51 2.69
CA ALA A 157 -9.38 19.40 3.83
C ALA A 157 -8.68 18.70 5.00
N PRO A 158 -7.87 19.41 5.80
CA PRO A 158 -7.04 18.82 6.87
C PRO A 158 -7.82 17.92 7.83
N GLU A 159 -9.07 18.30 8.16
CA GLU A 159 -9.96 17.61 9.07
C GLU A 159 -10.54 16.29 8.52
N HIS A 160 -10.40 16.04 7.20
CA HIS A 160 -10.96 14.86 6.54
C HIS A 160 -9.90 13.99 5.85
N ARG A 161 -8.62 14.28 6.00
CA ARG A 161 -7.53 13.59 5.29
C ARG A 161 -7.47 12.10 5.61
N SER A 162 -7.52 11.73 6.90
CA SER A 162 -7.47 10.32 7.27
C SER A 162 -8.70 9.55 6.81
N ARG A 163 -9.88 10.15 6.90
CA ARG A 163 -11.13 9.55 6.40
C ARG A 163 -11.07 9.30 4.88
N GLN A 164 -10.56 10.25 4.10
CA GLN A 164 -10.51 10.12 2.65
C GLN A 164 -9.42 9.13 2.21
N LEU A 165 -8.27 9.13 2.88
CA LEU A 165 -7.23 8.13 2.68
C LEU A 165 -7.76 6.72 2.98
N SER A 166 -8.44 6.55 4.11
CA SER A 166 -8.96 5.26 4.55
C SER A 166 -10.03 4.68 3.64
N LEU A 167 -10.79 5.53 2.92
CA LEU A 167 -11.75 5.08 1.92
C LEU A 167 -11.07 4.31 0.78
N ILE A 168 -9.91 4.78 0.32
CA ILE A 168 -9.14 4.08 -0.71
C ILE A 168 -8.55 2.78 -0.17
N VAL A 169 -8.07 2.78 1.07
CA VAL A 169 -7.62 1.56 1.76
C VAL A 169 -8.76 0.55 1.89
N TRP A 170 -9.97 1.01 2.24
CA TRP A 170 -11.16 0.16 2.31
C TRP A 170 -11.56 -0.43 0.95
N ALA A 171 -11.48 0.37 -0.12
CA ALA A 171 -11.81 -0.11 -1.48
C ALA A 171 -10.93 -1.30 -1.90
N THR A 172 -9.72 -1.42 -1.34
CA THR A 172 -8.84 -2.59 -1.55
C THR A 172 -9.49 -3.89 -1.06
N THR A 173 -10.34 -3.83 -0.02
CA THR A 173 -11.01 -5.02 0.55
C THR A 173 -11.77 -5.79 -0.51
N VAL A 174 -12.53 -5.08 -1.34
CA VAL A 174 -13.37 -5.71 -2.38
C VAL A 174 -12.49 -6.44 -3.38
N GLY A 175 -11.41 -5.81 -3.85
CA GLY A 175 -10.48 -6.42 -4.80
C GLY A 175 -9.75 -7.63 -4.22
N THR A 176 -9.24 -7.52 -2.99
CA THR A 176 -8.48 -8.62 -2.35
C THR A 176 -9.34 -9.80 -1.94
N VAL A 177 -10.63 -9.60 -1.70
CA VAL A 177 -11.59 -10.69 -1.42
C VAL A 177 -12.03 -11.37 -2.72
N LEU A 178 -12.31 -10.62 -3.78
CA LEU A 178 -12.78 -11.17 -5.05
C LEU A 178 -11.67 -11.86 -5.85
N GLY A 179 -10.46 -11.29 -5.84
CA GLY A 179 -9.34 -11.75 -6.66
C GLY A 179 -9.01 -13.24 -6.49
N PRO A 180 -8.79 -13.76 -5.27
CA PRO A 180 -8.52 -15.18 -5.04
C PRO A 180 -9.64 -16.11 -5.49
N ASN A 181 -10.88 -15.63 -5.57
CA ASN A 181 -12.05 -16.42 -5.98
C ASN A 181 -12.24 -16.48 -7.50
N LEU A 182 -11.31 -15.94 -8.28
CA LEU A 182 -11.37 -15.96 -9.74
C LEU A 182 -10.95 -17.30 -10.38
N GLY A 183 -10.53 -18.28 -9.59
CA GLY A 183 -10.12 -19.60 -10.10
C GLY A 183 -11.20 -20.22 -10.98
N ALA A 184 -12.31 -20.70 -10.39
CA ALA A 184 -13.37 -21.37 -11.11
C ALA A 184 -14.08 -20.49 -12.19
N PRO A 185 -14.46 -19.22 -11.93
CA PRO A 185 -14.99 -18.36 -12.98
C PRO A 185 -14.00 -18.13 -14.12
N GLY A 186 -12.69 -18.06 -13.81
CA GLY A 186 -11.66 -17.90 -14.83
C GLY A 186 -11.51 -19.15 -15.68
N GLU A 187 -11.46 -20.34 -15.09
CA GLU A 187 -11.42 -21.60 -15.82
C GLU A 187 -12.61 -21.74 -16.79
N ALA A 188 -13.83 -21.46 -16.31
CA ALA A 188 -15.02 -21.48 -17.17
C ALA A 188 -14.93 -20.48 -18.33
N LEU A 189 -14.34 -19.29 -18.09
CA LEU A 189 -14.08 -18.32 -19.16
C LEU A 189 -13.05 -18.88 -20.15
N ALA A 190 -11.94 -19.43 -19.66
CA ALA A 190 -10.89 -20.00 -20.51
C ALA A 190 -11.43 -21.08 -21.43
N ASP A 191 -12.22 -22.01 -20.87
CA ASP A 191 -12.88 -23.09 -21.65
C ASP A 191 -13.79 -22.53 -22.73
N SER A 192 -14.54 -21.46 -22.46
CA SER A 192 -15.46 -20.83 -23.42
C SER A 192 -14.78 -20.18 -24.61
N ILE A 193 -13.50 -19.72 -24.43
CA ILE A 193 -12.72 -19.05 -25.48
C ILE A 193 -11.53 -19.88 -25.98
N GLY A 194 -11.42 -21.14 -25.57
CA GLY A 194 -10.41 -22.08 -26.03
C GLY A 194 -9.00 -21.83 -25.53
N LEU A 195 -8.84 -21.26 -24.34
CA LEU A 195 -7.56 -21.03 -23.66
C LEU A 195 -7.28 -22.11 -22.60
N ALA A 196 -6.02 -22.20 -22.18
CA ALA A 196 -5.63 -23.05 -21.06
C ALA A 196 -6.40 -22.65 -19.78
N PRO A 197 -6.92 -23.61 -18.96
CA PRO A 197 -7.74 -23.29 -17.79
C PRO A 197 -7.11 -22.27 -16.85
N MET A 198 -5.80 -22.37 -16.60
CA MET A 198 -5.08 -21.43 -15.73
C MET A 198 -4.84 -20.04 -16.35
N ALA A 199 -5.10 -19.84 -17.65
CA ALA A 199 -5.01 -18.52 -18.28
C ALA A 199 -6.23 -17.65 -17.94
N GLY A 200 -7.41 -18.24 -17.71
CA GLY A 200 -8.67 -17.53 -17.54
C GLY A 200 -8.70 -16.51 -16.41
N PRO A 201 -8.24 -16.82 -15.19
CA PRO A 201 -8.15 -15.84 -14.11
C PRO A 201 -7.29 -14.62 -14.48
N PHE A 202 -6.22 -14.80 -15.28
CA PHE A 202 -5.37 -13.72 -15.75
C PHE A 202 -5.97 -12.93 -16.91
N VAL A 203 -6.85 -13.54 -17.72
CA VAL A 203 -7.68 -12.81 -18.70
C VAL A 203 -8.60 -11.83 -17.98
N ILE A 204 -9.29 -12.28 -16.91
CA ILE A 204 -10.11 -11.40 -16.08
C ILE A 204 -9.24 -10.32 -15.43
N ALA A 205 -8.08 -10.68 -14.86
CA ALA A 205 -7.14 -9.74 -14.26
C ALA A 205 -6.70 -8.66 -15.26
N THR A 206 -6.37 -9.07 -16.50
CA THR A 206 -5.99 -8.14 -17.58
C THR A 206 -7.13 -7.15 -17.88
N ALA A 207 -8.36 -7.65 -18.05
CA ALA A 207 -9.51 -6.79 -18.32
C ALA A 207 -9.78 -5.80 -17.17
N MET A 208 -9.73 -6.26 -15.92
CA MET A 208 -9.97 -5.42 -14.74
C MET A 208 -8.88 -4.36 -14.57
N GLN A 209 -7.61 -4.70 -14.75
CA GLN A 209 -6.50 -3.73 -14.66
C GLN A 209 -6.47 -2.76 -15.83
N ALA A 210 -6.81 -3.19 -17.04
CA ALA A 210 -7.00 -2.31 -18.19
C ALA A 210 -8.13 -1.30 -17.93
N LEU A 211 -9.26 -1.76 -17.38
CA LEU A 211 -10.37 -0.89 -16.99
C LEU A 211 -9.96 0.08 -15.86
N ALA A 212 -9.18 -0.38 -14.87
CA ALA A 212 -8.60 0.50 -13.85
C ALA A 212 -7.72 1.59 -14.47
N THR A 213 -6.92 1.24 -15.48
CA THR A 213 -6.11 2.20 -16.25
C THR A 213 -7.00 3.26 -16.90
N VAL A 214 -8.06 2.82 -17.61
CA VAL A 214 -9.01 3.76 -18.26
C VAL A 214 -9.68 4.66 -17.23
N VAL A 215 -10.13 4.12 -16.10
CA VAL A 215 -10.75 4.89 -15.02
C VAL A 215 -9.79 5.96 -14.48
N ILE A 216 -8.52 5.63 -14.27
CA ILE A 216 -7.51 6.61 -13.82
C ILE A 216 -7.25 7.67 -14.89
N LEU A 217 -7.26 7.34 -16.17
CA LEU A 217 -7.09 8.33 -17.25
C LEU A 217 -8.25 9.35 -17.32
N LEU A 218 -9.42 9.03 -16.74
CA LEU A 218 -10.55 9.96 -16.57
C LEU A 218 -10.36 10.94 -15.39
N LEU A 219 -9.28 10.83 -14.61
CA LEU A 219 -8.98 11.69 -13.47
C LEU A 219 -8.65 13.12 -13.94
N ARG A 220 -9.69 13.92 -14.11
CA ARG A 220 -9.62 15.33 -14.56
C ARG A 220 -10.59 16.16 -13.74
N PRO A 221 -10.14 17.30 -13.16
CA PRO A 221 -8.74 17.76 -13.12
C PRO A 221 -7.85 16.79 -12.30
N ASP A 222 -6.54 16.79 -12.58
CA ASP A 222 -5.57 16.04 -11.78
C ASP A 222 -5.49 16.62 -10.37
N PRO A 223 -5.68 15.82 -9.30
CA PRO A 223 -5.78 16.35 -7.94
C PRO A 223 -4.47 17.00 -7.46
N LEU A 224 -3.32 16.44 -7.82
CA LEU A 224 -2.02 16.98 -7.40
C LEU A 224 -1.70 18.29 -8.11
N LEU A 225 -1.96 18.35 -9.43
CA LEU A 225 -1.73 19.56 -10.22
C LEU A 225 -2.71 20.67 -9.81
N LEU A 226 -3.97 20.33 -9.56
CA LEU A 226 -4.95 21.29 -9.07
C LEU A 226 -4.57 21.82 -7.68
N ALA A 227 -4.14 20.97 -6.76
CA ALA A 227 -3.64 21.42 -5.44
C ALA A 227 -2.45 22.37 -5.59
N GLY A 228 -1.57 22.10 -6.57
CA GLY A 228 -0.41 22.94 -6.89
C GLY A 228 -0.77 24.38 -7.28
N THR A 229 -1.94 24.63 -7.86
CA THR A 229 -2.39 25.99 -8.23
C THR A 229 -2.74 26.85 -7.01
N TYR A 230 -3.10 26.23 -5.90
CA TYR A 230 -3.45 26.91 -4.64
C TYR A 230 -2.32 26.96 -3.63
N THR A 231 -1.41 25.97 -3.69
CA THR A 231 -0.23 25.95 -2.84
C THR A 231 0.91 26.66 -3.57
N GLN A 232 1.29 27.85 -3.09
CA GLN A 232 2.43 28.57 -3.65
C GLN A 232 3.72 27.78 -3.37
N VAL A 233 4.03 26.85 -4.26
CA VAL A 233 5.35 26.22 -4.28
C VAL A 233 6.28 27.23 -4.96
N ASP A 234 7.28 27.73 -4.20
CA ASP A 234 8.30 28.61 -4.76
C ASP A 234 8.90 27.96 -6.02
N PRO A 235 8.75 28.59 -7.21
CA PRO A 235 9.30 28.05 -8.46
C PRO A 235 10.82 27.90 -8.42
N HIS A 236 11.49 28.66 -7.52
CA HIS A 236 12.93 28.66 -7.29
C HIS A 236 13.37 27.70 -6.18
N ALA A 237 12.42 27.07 -5.45
CA ALA A 237 12.77 26.07 -4.46
C ALA A 237 13.61 24.95 -5.14
N PRO A 238 14.77 24.59 -4.57
CA PRO A 238 15.64 23.59 -5.19
C PRO A 238 14.87 22.30 -5.40
N LYS A 239 14.79 21.84 -6.66
CA LYS A 239 14.16 20.57 -7.04
C LYS A 239 15.01 19.43 -6.47
N SER A 240 14.90 19.20 -5.15
CA SER A 240 15.68 18.20 -4.43
C SER A 240 15.25 16.79 -4.84
N GLY A 241 16.21 15.89 -5.02
CA GLY A 241 15.92 14.47 -5.24
C GLY A 241 15.21 13.82 -4.04
N THR A 242 14.61 12.65 -4.24
CA THR A 242 13.89 11.88 -3.18
C THR A 242 14.75 11.65 -1.95
N ARG A 243 16.07 11.37 -2.11
CA ARG A 243 17.00 11.18 -0.97
C ARG A 243 17.09 12.44 -0.09
N ALA A 244 17.19 13.62 -0.70
CA ALA A 244 17.25 14.88 0.04
C ALA A 244 15.92 15.19 0.74
N ALA A 245 14.77 14.95 0.06
CA ALA A 245 13.44 15.09 0.67
C ALA A 245 13.24 14.16 1.86
N MET A 246 13.64 12.89 1.74
CA MET A 246 13.62 11.92 2.85
C MET A 246 14.56 12.34 4.00
N GLY A 247 15.75 12.87 3.70
CA GLY A 247 16.67 13.39 4.70
C GLY A 247 16.08 14.59 5.49
N ARG A 248 15.34 15.49 4.83
CA ARG A 248 14.60 16.56 5.52
C ARG A 248 13.46 16.01 6.36
N ALA A 249 12.65 15.10 5.81
CA ALA A 249 11.57 14.44 6.54
C ALA A 249 12.08 13.74 7.82
N TRP A 250 13.25 13.09 7.74
CA TRP A 250 13.87 12.41 8.90
C TRP A 250 14.21 13.34 10.06
N ARG A 251 14.50 14.60 9.77
CA ARG A 251 14.78 15.62 10.79
C ARG A 251 13.51 16.12 11.48
N ILE A 252 12.34 15.91 10.89
CA ILE A 252 11.04 16.28 11.46
C ILE A 252 10.54 15.13 12.32
N GLY A 253 10.40 15.34 13.63
CA GLY A 253 10.05 14.28 14.58
C GLY A 253 8.77 13.53 14.23
N GLY A 254 7.71 14.23 13.80
CA GLY A 254 6.44 13.61 13.37
C GLY A 254 6.59 12.74 12.11
N ALA A 255 7.33 13.23 11.11
CA ALA A 255 7.58 12.47 9.88
C ALA A 255 8.46 11.24 10.13
N ARG A 256 9.53 11.39 10.92
CA ARG A 256 10.41 10.29 11.33
C ARG A 256 9.64 9.21 12.07
N PHE A 257 8.82 9.59 13.04
CA PHE A 257 7.98 8.64 13.77
C PHE A 257 7.01 7.91 12.85
N ALA A 258 6.31 8.64 11.96
CA ALA A 258 5.38 8.05 10.99
C ALA A 258 6.06 7.03 10.08
N LEU A 259 7.25 7.34 9.55
CA LEU A 259 8.05 6.44 8.71
C LEU A 259 8.43 5.17 9.46
N VAL A 260 9.00 5.30 10.66
CA VAL A 260 9.42 4.15 11.48
C VAL A 260 8.21 3.30 11.87
N ALA A 261 7.10 3.92 12.29
CA ALA A 261 5.89 3.20 12.67
C ALA A 261 5.30 2.39 11.49
N MET A 262 5.23 2.99 10.30
CA MET A 262 4.75 2.30 9.09
C MET A 262 5.66 1.14 8.71
N CYS A 263 6.98 1.33 8.68
CA CYS A 263 7.93 0.27 8.36
C CYS A 263 7.87 -0.86 9.39
N ALA A 264 7.87 -0.54 10.70
CA ALA A 264 7.78 -1.54 11.76
C ALA A 264 6.48 -2.35 11.68
N ALA A 265 5.32 -1.68 11.56
CA ALA A 265 4.03 -2.35 11.43
C ALA A 265 3.97 -3.25 10.18
N HIS A 266 4.54 -2.80 9.07
CA HIS A 266 4.53 -3.56 7.81
C HIS A 266 5.47 -4.76 7.86
N THR A 267 6.66 -4.61 8.46
CA THR A 267 7.62 -5.71 8.68
C THR A 267 7.02 -6.80 9.57
N VAL A 268 6.43 -6.40 10.69
CA VAL A 268 5.78 -7.32 11.64
C VAL A 268 4.62 -8.05 10.97
N MET A 269 3.74 -7.31 10.30
CA MET A 269 2.59 -7.87 9.61
C MET A 269 3.01 -8.89 8.56
N VAL A 270 3.94 -8.54 7.68
CA VAL A 270 4.39 -9.44 6.60
C VAL A 270 5.17 -10.63 7.16
N GLY A 271 6.05 -10.42 8.14
CA GLY A 271 6.85 -11.48 8.75
C GLY A 271 5.99 -12.56 9.41
N VAL A 272 5.04 -12.17 10.25
CA VAL A 272 4.13 -13.11 10.94
C VAL A 272 3.18 -13.77 9.94
N MET A 273 2.51 -12.98 9.07
CA MET A 273 1.56 -13.50 8.09
C MET A 273 2.18 -14.53 7.15
N THR A 274 3.45 -14.33 6.73
CA THR A 274 4.12 -15.24 5.79
C THR A 274 4.37 -16.62 6.40
N MET A 275 4.65 -16.70 7.68
CA MET A 275 4.96 -17.96 8.37
C MET A 275 3.75 -18.60 9.03
N THR A 276 2.63 -17.90 9.13
CA THR A 276 1.40 -18.46 9.72
C THR A 276 0.88 -19.69 9.00
N PRO A 277 0.78 -19.74 7.64
CA PRO A 277 0.37 -20.95 6.93
C PRO A 277 1.27 -22.15 7.23
N VAL A 278 2.59 -21.94 7.29
CA VAL A 278 3.58 -22.98 7.60
C VAL A 278 3.39 -23.49 9.02
N HIS A 279 3.20 -22.59 9.99
CA HIS A 279 2.92 -22.97 11.37
C HIS A 279 1.62 -23.78 11.50
N MET A 280 0.56 -23.35 10.81
CA MET A 280 -0.74 -24.02 10.82
C MET A 280 -0.67 -25.41 10.17
N ASP A 281 0.05 -25.55 9.06
CA ASP A 281 0.27 -26.83 8.36
C ASP A 281 1.03 -27.82 9.25
N HIS A 282 2.09 -27.40 9.94
CA HIS A 282 2.83 -28.21 10.91
C HIS A 282 1.95 -28.75 12.07
N HIS A 283 0.82 -28.08 12.34
CA HIS A 283 -0.15 -28.50 13.36
C HIS A 283 -1.40 -29.15 12.75
N GLY A 284 -1.35 -29.58 11.49
CA GLY A 284 -2.40 -30.36 10.84
C GLY A 284 -3.62 -29.57 10.39
N ALA A 285 -3.52 -28.24 10.21
CA ALA A 285 -4.61 -27.45 9.68
C ALA A 285 -4.89 -27.77 8.21
N SER A 286 -6.16 -27.88 7.85
CA SER A 286 -6.54 -28.03 6.44
C SER A 286 -6.29 -26.72 5.66
N ILE A 287 -6.08 -26.82 4.34
CA ILE A 287 -5.93 -25.69 3.44
C ILE A 287 -7.11 -24.70 3.58
N THR A 288 -8.32 -25.21 3.80
CA THR A 288 -9.52 -24.40 4.03
C THR A 288 -9.41 -23.53 5.28
N VAL A 289 -8.91 -24.07 6.38
CA VAL A 289 -8.72 -23.32 7.65
C VAL A 289 -7.63 -22.27 7.49
N VAL A 290 -6.53 -22.60 6.81
CA VAL A 290 -5.46 -21.63 6.48
C VAL A 290 -6.02 -20.50 5.61
N GLY A 291 -6.75 -20.81 4.55
CA GLY A 291 -7.38 -19.81 3.67
C GLY A 291 -8.36 -18.89 4.40
N LEU A 292 -9.19 -19.45 5.29
CA LEU A 292 -10.11 -18.67 6.12
C LEU A 292 -9.36 -17.73 7.07
N THR A 293 -8.28 -18.19 7.69
CA THR A 293 -7.44 -17.39 8.59
C THR A 293 -6.83 -16.19 7.85
N ILE A 294 -6.29 -16.42 6.64
CA ILE A 294 -5.75 -15.33 5.82
C ILE A 294 -6.86 -14.35 5.40
N SER A 295 -8.04 -14.84 5.03
CA SER A 295 -9.18 -13.99 4.68
C SER A 295 -9.64 -13.12 5.85
N ILE A 296 -9.71 -13.65 7.05
CA ILE A 296 -10.03 -12.93 8.29
C ILE A 296 -8.95 -11.88 8.60
N HIS A 297 -7.67 -12.21 8.40
CA HIS A 297 -6.57 -11.26 8.52
C HIS A 297 -6.73 -10.06 7.56
N VAL A 298 -6.96 -10.34 6.27
CA VAL A 298 -7.16 -9.32 5.22
C VAL A 298 -8.38 -8.44 5.53
N LEU A 299 -9.45 -9.03 6.08
CA LEU A 299 -10.61 -8.29 6.57
C LEU A 299 -10.20 -7.32 7.70
N GLY A 300 -9.39 -7.76 8.65
CA GLY A 300 -8.82 -6.91 9.71
C GLY A 300 -8.01 -5.74 9.15
N MET A 301 -7.21 -5.96 8.10
CA MET A 301 -6.39 -4.91 7.48
C MET A 301 -7.24 -3.79 6.84
N PHE A 302 -8.30 -4.12 6.15
CA PHE A 302 -8.93 -3.20 5.22
C PHE A 302 -10.38 -2.83 5.57
N ALA A 303 -11.20 -3.78 6.06
CA ALA A 303 -12.63 -3.56 6.23
C ALA A 303 -12.97 -2.45 7.23
N PHE A 304 -12.16 -2.30 8.28
CA PHE A 304 -12.36 -1.29 9.33
C PHE A 304 -11.66 0.04 9.05
N SER A 305 -10.94 0.17 7.93
CA SER A 305 -10.18 1.39 7.61
C SER A 305 -11.00 2.68 7.67
N PRO A 306 -12.29 2.77 7.21
CA PRO A 306 -13.07 4.00 7.33
C PRO A 306 -13.29 4.43 8.79
N LEU A 307 -13.51 3.48 9.69
CA LEU A 307 -13.63 3.76 11.12
C LEU A 307 -12.32 4.29 11.70
N VAL A 308 -11.20 3.68 11.30
CA VAL A 308 -9.85 4.14 11.67
C VAL A 308 -9.61 5.56 11.15
N GLY A 309 -9.99 5.87 9.92
CA GLY A 309 -9.85 7.19 9.34
C GLY A 309 -10.66 8.26 10.07
N ILE A 310 -11.94 7.98 10.37
CA ILE A 310 -12.82 8.86 11.15
C ILE A 310 -12.23 9.07 12.56
N ALA A 311 -11.81 8.00 13.22
CA ALA A 311 -11.21 8.07 14.55
C ALA A 311 -9.91 8.87 14.53
N ALA A 312 -9.07 8.72 13.50
CA ALA A 312 -7.83 9.48 13.36
C ALA A 312 -8.08 10.98 13.12
N ASP A 313 -9.13 11.33 12.39
CA ASP A 313 -9.51 12.74 12.20
C ASP A 313 -10.10 13.35 13.49
N ARG A 314 -10.86 12.55 14.26
CA ARG A 314 -11.52 13.01 15.50
C ARG A 314 -10.59 13.07 16.72
N TYR A 315 -9.81 12.00 16.95
CA TYR A 315 -8.98 11.84 18.15
C TYR A 315 -7.51 12.19 17.94
N GLY A 316 -7.11 12.40 16.68
CA GLY A 316 -5.74 12.73 16.28
C GLY A 316 -4.93 11.51 15.84
N ARG A 317 -3.85 11.77 15.11
CA ARG A 317 -3.02 10.73 14.44
C ARG A 317 -2.20 9.92 15.43
N LEU A 318 -1.52 10.60 16.38
CA LEU A 318 -0.62 9.96 17.35
C LEU A 318 -1.31 8.97 18.30
N PRO A 319 -2.49 9.27 18.89
CA PRO A 319 -3.21 8.31 19.73
C PRO A 319 -3.60 7.04 18.97
N LEU A 320 -4.02 7.18 17.70
CA LEU A 320 -4.42 6.02 16.89
C LEU A 320 -3.21 5.15 16.50
N ILE A 321 -2.06 5.76 16.16
CA ILE A 321 -0.82 5.00 15.91
C ILE A 321 -0.39 4.26 17.18
N ALA A 322 -0.51 4.88 18.36
CA ALA A 322 -0.21 4.22 19.63
C ALA A 322 -1.16 3.05 19.92
N ALA A 323 -2.47 3.23 19.68
CA ALA A 323 -3.45 2.15 19.79
C ALA A 323 -3.14 1.00 18.82
N GLY A 324 -2.76 1.33 17.56
CA GLY A 324 -2.30 0.34 16.58
C GLY A 324 -1.07 -0.44 17.03
N GLY A 325 -0.08 0.25 17.61
CA GLY A 325 1.09 -0.40 18.23
C GLY A 325 0.70 -1.36 19.36
N GLY A 326 -0.21 -0.93 20.25
CA GLY A 326 -0.76 -1.80 21.32
C GLY A 326 -1.52 -3.01 20.76
N THR A 327 -2.30 -2.82 19.68
CA THR A 327 -3.01 -3.90 18.99
C THR A 327 -2.04 -4.88 18.32
N LEU A 328 -0.94 -4.39 17.71
CA LEU A 328 0.10 -5.26 17.15
C LEU A 328 0.81 -6.08 18.24
N LEU A 329 1.09 -5.48 19.40
CA LEU A 329 1.65 -6.20 20.54
C LEU A 329 0.69 -7.28 21.05
N ALA A 330 -0.60 -6.97 21.18
CA ALA A 330 -1.61 -7.98 21.55
C ALA A 330 -1.70 -9.09 20.49
N ALA A 331 -1.64 -8.74 19.21
CA ALA A 331 -1.66 -9.69 18.10
C ALA A 331 -0.49 -10.68 18.16
N THR A 332 0.74 -10.17 18.34
CA THR A 332 1.94 -11.00 18.46
C THR A 332 1.93 -11.85 19.72
N LEU A 333 1.38 -11.36 20.83
CA LEU A 333 1.22 -12.13 22.06
C LEU A 333 0.21 -13.28 21.87
N VAL A 334 -0.98 -12.97 21.33
CA VAL A 334 -2.03 -13.95 21.08
C VAL A 334 -1.57 -15.02 20.09
N ALA A 335 -0.96 -14.63 18.95
CA ALA A 335 -0.47 -15.57 17.95
C ALA A 335 0.74 -16.37 18.47
N GLY A 336 1.66 -15.72 19.20
CA GLY A 336 2.87 -16.37 19.73
C GLY A 336 2.61 -17.39 20.81
N LEU A 337 1.54 -17.22 21.60
CA LEU A 337 1.10 -18.14 22.67
C LEU A 337 0.02 -19.14 22.21
N ALA A 338 -0.43 -19.06 20.97
CA ALA A 338 -1.54 -19.87 20.45
C ALA A 338 -1.24 -21.39 20.42
N GLY A 339 0.03 -21.77 20.33
CA GLY A 339 0.43 -23.18 20.16
C GLY A 339 -0.27 -23.81 18.95
N ALA A 340 -0.90 -24.96 19.13
CA ALA A 340 -1.66 -25.68 18.10
C ALA A 340 -3.09 -25.16 17.89
N SER A 341 -3.54 -24.16 18.66
CA SER A 341 -4.93 -23.68 18.58
C SER A 341 -5.16 -22.77 17.37
N MET A 342 -5.80 -23.29 16.33
CA MET A 342 -6.11 -22.56 15.10
C MET A 342 -6.98 -21.32 15.34
N GLY A 343 -7.89 -21.39 16.33
CA GLY A 343 -8.75 -20.26 16.71
C GLY A 343 -7.95 -19.09 17.26
N TRP A 344 -6.98 -19.33 18.13
CA TRP A 344 -6.11 -18.28 18.67
C TRP A 344 -5.14 -17.74 17.64
N VAL A 345 -4.60 -18.59 16.73
CA VAL A 345 -3.80 -18.14 15.59
C VAL A 345 -4.61 -17.18 14.71
N THR A 346 -5.85 -17.56 14.38
CA THR A 346 -6.76 -16.75 13.57
C THR A 346 -7.10 -15.42 14.27
N ALA A 347 -7.38 -15.45 15.57
CA ALA A 347 -7.64 -14.23 16.35
C ALA A 347 -6.41 -13.31 16.39
N GLY A 348 -5.21 -13.86 16.57
CA GLY A 348 -3.96 -13.12 16.50
C GLY A 348 -3.74 -12.47 15.14
N LEU A 349 -4.00 -13.18 14.04
CA LEU A 349 -3.89 -12.64 12.68
C LEU A 349 -4.94 -11.55 12.40
N PHE A 350 -6.17 -11.70 12.87
CA PHE A 350 -7.18 -10.65 12.78
C PHE A 350 -6.71 -9.38 13.47
N LEU A 351 -6.23 -9.48 14.71
CA LEU A 351 -5.66 -8.35 15.46
C LEU A 351 -4.44 -7.75 14.74
N LEU A 352 -3.60 -8.59 14.13
CA LEU A 352 -2.44 -8.15 13.35
C LEU A 352 -2.88 -7.25 12.18
N GLY A 353 -3.93 -7.65 11.46
CA GLY A 353 -4.52 -6.85 10.39
C GLY A 353 -5.09 -5.52 10.89
N VAL A 354 -5.89 -5.54 11.96
CA VAL A 354 -6.47 -4.35 12.59
C VAL A 354 -5.37 -3.42 13.09
N GLY A 355 -4.35 -3.94 13.78
CA GLY A 355 -3.22 -3.17 14.28
C GLY A 355 -2.43 -2.49 13.17
N TRP A 356 -2.20 -3.19 12.07
CA TRP A 356 -1.58 -2.62 10.87
C TRP A 356 -2.41 -1.46 10.29
N SER A 357 -3.71 -1.60 10.18
CA SER A 357 -4.61 -0.54 9.70
C SER A 357 -4.60 0.70 10.61
N LEU A 358 -4.63 0.47 11.94
CA LEU A 358 -4.55 1.52 12.97
C LEU A 358 -3.22 2.28 12.96
N VAL A 359 -2.15 1.68 12.40
CA VAL A 359 -0.88 2.39 12.18
C VAL A 359 -0.85 3.04 10.81
N LEU A 360 -1.12 2.28 9.73
CA LEU A 360 -0.90 2.73 8.34
C LEU A 360 -1.69 3.99 8.01
N VAL A 361 -2.99 4.01 8.31
CA VAL A 361 -3.89 5.12 7.94
C VAL A 361 -3.46 6.43 8.60
N PRO A 362 -3.37 6.51 9.94
CA PRO A 362 -2.99 7.77 10.59
C PRO A 362 -1.50 8.13 10.39
N ALA A 363 -0.59 7.17 10.26
CA ALA A 363 0.81 7.46 10.01
C ALA A 363 1.04 8.01 8.58
N SER A 364 0.34 7.49 7.57
CA SER A 364 0.36 8.04 6.21
C SER A 364 -0.13 9.49 6.18
N THR A 365 -1.19 9.79 6.94
CA THR A 365 -1.72 11.16 7.07
C THR A 365 -0.74 12.05 7.82
N LEU A 366 -0.20 11.59 8.97
CA LEU A 366 0.80 12.33 9.76
C LEU A 366 2.05 12.65 8.92
N LEU A 367 2.53 11.70 8.12
CA LEU A 367 3.66 11.92 7.21
C LEU A 367 3.36 13.04 6.22
N THR A 368 2.18 12.96 5.57
CA THR A 368 1.73 13.95 4.58
C THR A 368 1.58 15.36 5.18
N GLU A 369 1.11 15.46 6.43
CA GLU A 369 0.92 16.72 7.15
C GLU A 369 2.24 17.30 7.71
N SER A 370 3.22 16.45 7.97
CA SER A 370 4.50 16.85 8.59
C SER A 370 5.50 17.45 7.61
N VAL A 371 5.34 17.21 6.30
CA VAL A 371 6.31 17.64 5.29
C VAL A 371 5.78 18.76 4.42
N SER A 372 6.70 19.56 3.84
CA SER A 372 6.35 20.65 2.93
C SER A 372 5.61 20.12 1.68
N ALA A 373 4.76 20.95 1.08
CA ALA A 373 4.06 20.61 -0.17
C ALA A 373 5.04 20.19 -1.29
N ALA A 374 6.20 20.86 -1.38
CA ALA A 374 7.24 20.58 -2.37
C ALA A 374 7.88 19.19 -2.23
N ASP A 375 8.02 18.68 -1.00
CA ASP A 375 8.63 17.38 -0.71
C ASP A 375 7.63 16.24 -0.62
N ARG A 376 6.34 16.55 -0.43
CA ARG A 376 5.28 15.60 -0.06
C ARG A 376 5.26 14.37 -0.95
N THR A 377 5.14 14.54 -2.25
CA THR A 377 5.03 13.41 -3.19
C THR A 377 6.29 12.53 -3.20
N ARG A 378 7.49 13.15 -3.09
CA ARG A 378 8.75 12.41 -3.02
C ARG A 378 8.90 11.62 -1.73
N VAL A 379 8.50 12.21 -0.60
CA VAL A 379 8.51 11.54 0.71
C VAL A 379 7.49 10.40 0.75
N GLN A 380 6.32 10.57 0.15
CA GLN A 380 5.32 9.51 0.02
C GLN A 380 5.87 8.31 -0.76
N GLY A 381 6.47 8.53 -1.93
CA GLY A 381 7.09 7.45 -2.71
C GLY A 381 8.29 6.81 -2.00
N GLY A 382 9.12 7.62 -1.31
CA GLY A 382 10.21 7.12 -0.48
C GLY A 382 9.71 6.27 0.70
N SER A 383 8.59 6.65 1.33
CA SER A 383 7.97 5.87 2.40
C SER A 383 7.42 4.53 1.92
N ASP A 384 6.78 4.51 0.75
CA ASP A 384 6.27 3.27 0.15
C ASP A 384 7.41 2.32 -0.23
N ALA A 385 8.50 2.85 -0.80
CA ALA A 385 9.70 2.06 -1.07
C ALA A 385 10.30 1.48 0.23
N ALA A 386 10.45 2.29 1.27
CA ALA A 386 10.98 1.86 2.57
C ALA A 386 10.10 0.79 3.21
N MET A 387 8.76 0.93 3.16
CA MET A 387 7.81 -0.08 3.63
C MET A 387 7.98 -1.40 2.89
N ASN A 388 8.01 -1.39 1.55
CA ASN A 388 8.15 -2.61 0.76
C ASN A 388 9.51 -3.29 0.99
N VAL A 389 10.60 -2.52 1.10
CA VAL A 389 11.94 -3.07 1.43
C VAL A 389 11.94 -3.71 2.81
N SER A 390 11.41 -3.02 3.82
CA SER A 390 11.35 -3.54 5.19
C SER A 390 10.47 -4.80 5.29
N ALA A 391 9.36 -4.85 4.54
CA ALA A 391 8.51 -6.04 4.42
C ALA A 391 9.23 -7.20 3.75
N ALA A 392 9.98 -6.94 2.67
CA ALA A 392 10.77 -7.98 1.99
C ALA A 392 11.85 -8.57 2.92
N ILE A 393 12.52 -7.72 3.72
CA ILE A 393 13.47 -8.17 4.74
C ILE A 393 12.76 -9.03 5.81
N GLY A 394 11.59 -8.58 6.30
CA GLY A 394 10.78 -9.32 7.25
C GLY A 394 10.34 -10.69 6.73
N ALA A 395 9.85 -10.75 5.48
CA ALA A 395 9.46 -11.98 4.82
C ALA A 395 10.64 -12.95 4.63
N ALA A 396 11.77 -12.43 4.12
CA ALA A 396 12.97 -13.26 3.89
C ALA A 396 13.56 -13.80 5.19
N GLY A 397 13.55 -12.98 6.26
CA GLY A 397 14.06 -13.39 7.57
C GLY A 397 13.12 -14.32 8.33
N SER A 398 11.81 -14.29 8.07
CA SER A 398 10.81 -15.02 8.87
C SER A 398 10.95 -16.54 8.77
N GLY A 399 11.31 -17.09 7.59
CA GLY A 399 11.52 -18.54 7.41
C GLY A 399 12.68 -19.08 8.26
N PRO A 400 13.91 -18.58 8.12
CA PRO A 400 15.03 -18.95 8.99
C PRO A 400 14.72 -18.76 10.49
N LEU A 401 14.07 -17.65 10.85
CA LEU A 401 13.70 -17.40 12.25
C LEU A 401 12.67 -18.41 12.76
N LEU A 402 11.68 -18.81 11.95
CA LEU A 402 10.74 -19.87 12.32
C LEU A 402 11.47 -21.16 12.64
N GLY A 403 12.48 -21.54 11.82
CA GLY A 403 13.28 -22.75 12.04
C GLY A 403 14.16 -22.69 13.28
N LEU A 404 14.69 -21.52 13.63
CA LEU A 404 15.62 -21.34 14.76
C LEU A 404 14.94 -21.14 16.11
N ILE A 405 13.87 -20.33 16.15
CA ILE A 405 13.23 -19.88 17.41
C ILE A 405 11.73 -20.21 17.47
N GLY A 406 11.21 -20.89 16.48
CA GLY A 406 9.80 -21.25 16.37
C GLY A 406 8.86 -20.07 16.13
N PHE A 407 7.56 -20.37 16.03
CA PHE A 407 6.53 -19.34 15.78
C PHE A 407 6.36 -18.37 16.96
N GLY A 408 6.46 -18.87 18.18
CA GLY A 408 6.44 -18.04 19.40
C GLY A 408 7.61 -17.06 19.44
N GLY A 409 8.82 -17.50 19.12
CA GLY A 409 10.03 -16.67 19.06
C GLY A 409 9.94 -15.62 17.95
N LEU A 410 9.41 -15.97 16.77
CA LEU A 410 9.15 -15.02 15.66
C LEU A 410 8.20 -13.91 16.11
N ASN A 411 7.12 -14.25 16.82
CA ASN A 411 6.16 -13.30 17.36
C ASN A 411 6.78 -12.43 18.48
N ALA A 412 7.63 -12.99 19.34
CA ALA A 412 8.35 -12.23 20.37
C ALA A 412 9.32 -11.20 19.74
N LEU A 413 10.05 -11.59 18.70
CA LEU A 413 10.90 -10.66 17.93
C LEU A 413 10.06 -9.57 17.26
N SER A 414 8.90 -9.92 16.70
CA SER A 414 7.94 -8.99 16.13
C SER A 414 7.43 -7.97 17.16
N ALA A 415 7.14 -8.41 18.39
CA ALA A 415 6.80 -7.53 19.51
C ALA A 415 7.96 -6.57 19.85
N ALA A 416 9.20 -7.05 19.86
CA ALA A 416 10.37 -6.22 20.11
C ALA A 416 10.53 -5.11 19.04
N ILE A 417 10.26 -5.41 17.76
CA ILE A 417 10.27 -4.41 16.67
C ILE A 417 9.23 -3.31 16.94
N VAL A 418 8.01 -3.66 17.37
CA VAL A 418 6.97 -2.66 17.70
C VAL A 418 7.41 -1.81 18.90
N LEU A 419 7.94 -2.43 19.95
CA LEU A 419 8.41 -1.74 21.16
C LEU A 419 9.57 -0.78 20.85
N ALA A 420 10.45 -1.10 19.92
CA ALA A 420 11.55 -0.23 19.48
C ALA A 420 11.07 1.11 18.87
N ALA A 421 9.81 1.20 18.41
CA ALA A 421 9.23 2.46 17.94
C ALA A 421 8.68 3.35 19.06
N VAL A 422 8.49 2.84 20.28
CA VAL A 422 7.88 3.59 21.40
C VAL A 422 8.68 4.83 21.83
N PRO A 423 10.02 4.82 21.92
CA PRO A 423 10.80 6.02 22.26
C PRO A 423 10.56 7.17 21.26
N LEU A 424 10.38 6.85 19.97
CA LEU A 424 10.09 7.86 18.95
C LEU A 424 8.68 8.43 19.10
N LEU A 425 7.69 7.62 19.51
CA LEU A 425 6.35 8.11 19.85
C LEU A 425 6.41 9.12 21.00
N LEU A 426 7.17 8.82 22.05
CA LEU A 426 7.32 9.70 23.20
C LEU A 426 8.00 11.02 22.82
N SER A 427 9.02 10.97 21.95
CA SER A 427 9.68 12.18 21.43
C SER A 427 8.74 12.99 20.53
N ALA A 428 7.95 12.35 19.67
CA ALA A 428 7.00 13.03 18.79
C ALA A 428 5.86 13.72 19.57
N ARG A 429 5.44 13.18 20.72
CA ARG A 429 4.45 13.82 21.61
C ARG A 429 4.96 15.11 22.24
N ARG A 430 6.25 15.22 22.52
CA ARG A 430 6.89 16.43 23.12
C ARG A 430 7.00 17.58 22.11
N LEU A 431 6.93 17.29 20.81
CA LEU A 431 7.04 18.26 19.72
C LEU A 431 5.67 18.76 19.22
N ARG A 432 4.62 18.73 20.05
CA ARG A 432 3.33 19.33 19.69
C ARG A 432 3.56 20.77 19.28
N PRO A 433 3.13 21.22 18.07
CA PRO A 433 2.96 22.63 17.80
C PRO A 433 1.97 23.18 18.82
N ALA A 434 2.25 24.38 19.33
CA ALA A 434 1.36 25.12 20.22
C ALA A 434 -0.08 25.12 19.66
N ALA A 435 -1.04 25.06 20.58
CA ALA A 435 -2.47 24.99 20.34
C ALA A 435 -2.92 25.84 19.15
N ARG A 436 -3.80 25.26 18.30
CA ARG A 436 -4.61 26.04 17.36
C ARG A 436 -5.31 27.13 18.18
N PRO A 437 -5.25 28.42 17.79
CA PRO A 437 -6.15 29.38 18.36
C PRO A 437 -7.59 28.95 18.01
N THR A 438 -8.42 28.93 19.02
CA THR A 438 -9.87 28.69 19.02
C THR A 438 -10.59 29.61 18.04
#